data_5e68402a9886ee3b1bbd1ae6cf35a774
#
_entry.id   5e68402a9886ee3b1bbd1ae6cf35a774
#
_cell.length_a   1.000
_cell.length_b   1.000
_cell.length_c   1.000
_cell.angle_alpha   90.00
_cell.angle_beta   90.00
_cell.angle_gamma   90.00
#
_symmetry.space_group_name_H-M   'P 1'
#
loop_
_entity.id
_entity.type
_entity.pdbx_description
1 polymer ?
#
loop_
_entity_poly.entity_id
_entity_poly.type
_entity_poly.pdbx_seq_one_letter_code
_entity_poly.pdbx_strand_id
1 'polypeptide(L)'
;MPNLDLGVIGNGVVAALIDRRGRIVWQCLPRFDGDPVFCSLLNGENPEAGFADVELENLADTQQAYLGNSAILVTTATDSKGASLRITDFCPRFKQFDRIYRPSMVVRRIEPLSGLPVIRLRIRPLSHYGRHRPQRTVGSNHIRFVAGELVLRLTTDAPLSYLESESAFALTGPLNLIFGPDETLPASIPHTVRDFQERTFDYWIEWTRYLSVPFEW
;
A
#
# COMPACT_ATOMS: atom_id res chain seq x y z
N MET A 1 -8.49 22.28 -4.26
CA MET A 1 -9.04 21.10 -5.00
C MET A 1 -8.12 19.93 -4.73
N PRO A 2 -8.62 18.70 -4.56
CA PRO A 2 -7.74 17.54 -4.41
C PRO A 2 -6.80 17.45 -5.63
N ASN A 3 -5.53 17.21 -5.35
CA ASN A 3 -4.55 16.99 -6.41
C ASN A 3 -4.81 15.60 -7.03
N LEU A 4 -5.07 15.54 -8.34
CA LEU A 4 -5.31 14.29 -9.08
C LEU A 4 -4.03 13.73 -9.72
N ASP A 5 -2.85 14.23 -9.35
CA ASP A 5 -1.57 13.64 -9.73
C ASP A 5 -1.32 12.40 -8.85
N LEU A 6 -1.89 11.29 -9.27
CA LEU A 6 -1.98 10.04 -8.50
C LEU A 6 -1.32 8.89 -9.26
N GLY A 7 -0.55 8.09 -8.54
CA GLY A 7 -0.14 6.77 -9.00
C GLY A 7 -1.27 5.76 -8.85
N VAL A 8 -1.38 4.83 -9.80
CA VAL A 8 -2.39 3.76 -9.80
C VAL A 8 -1.70 2.42 -9.70
N ILE A 9 -2.10 1.60 -8.73
CA ILE A 9 -1.71 0.18 -8.66
C ILE A 9 -2.96 -0.69 -8.74
N GLY A 10 -2.82 -1.91 -9.25
CA GLY A 10 -3.96 -2.82 -9.35
C GLY A 10 -3.59 -4.18 -9.94
N ASN A 11 -4.51 -5.14 -9.81
CA ASN A 11 -4.33 -6.50 -10.33
C ASN A 11 -5.54 -7.00 -11.12
N GLY A 12 -6.51 -6.13 -11.42
CA GLY A 12 -7.76 -6.45 -12.13
C GLY A 12 -8.86 -6.99 -11.22
N VAL A 13 -8.65 -7.07 -9.89
CA VAL A 13 -9.69 -7.34 -8.87
C VAL A 13 -9.82 -6.15 -7.96
N VAL A 14 -8.71 -5.60 -7.52
CA VAL A 14 -8.63 -4.38 -6.72
C VAL A 14 -7.68 -3.38 -7.36
N ALA A 15 -7.87 -2.12 -7.03
CA ALA A 15 -6.96 -1.03 -7.37
C ALA A 15 -6.86 -0.05 -6.20
N ALA A 16 -5.74 0.65 -6.13
CA ALA A 16 -5.56 1.76 -5.20
C ALA A 16 -4.95 2.98 -5.91
N LEU A 17 -5.34 4.17 -5.45
CA LEU A 17 -4.76 5.44 -5.87
C LEU A 17 -3.82 5.95 -4.76
N ILE A 18 -2.65 6.38 -5.16
CA ILE A 18 -1.57 6.77 -4.26
C ILE A 18 -1.11 8.18 -4.65
N ASP A 19 -1.09 9.09 -3.69
CA ASP A 19 -0.64 10.47 -3.92
C ASP A 19 0.90 10.55 -4.02
N ARG A 20 1.41 11.72 -4.36
CA ARG A 20 2.86 11.98 -4.51
C ARG A 20 3.68 11.75 -3.24
N ARG A 21 3.04 11.75 -2.08
CA ARG A 21 3.70 11.47 -0.78
C ARG A 21 3.67 9.99 -0.39
N GLY A 22 3.11 9.14 -1.27
CA GLY A 22 2.96 7.71 -0.99
C GLY A 22 1.76 7.37 -0.10
N ARG A 23 0.79 8.27 0.08
CA ARG A 23 -0.44 7.99 0.82
C ARG A 23 -1.43 7.26 -0.09
N ILE A 24 -2.00 6.15 0.37
CA ILE A 24 -3.15 5.52 -0.28
C ILE A 24 -4.38 6.39 0.04
N VAL A 25 -4.94 7.02 -0.98
CA VAL A 25 -6.05 7.98 -0.86
C VAL A 25 -7.37 7.42 -1.34
N TRP A 26 -7.33 6.31 -2.09
CA TRP A 26 -8.50 5.59 -2.58
C TRP A 26 -8.21 4.10 -2.69
N GLN A 27 -9.09 3.27 -2.16
CA GLN A 27 -9.11 1.83 -2.36
C GLN A 27 -10.48 1.26 -1.99
N CYS A 28 -11.11 0.51 -2.90
CA CYS A 28 -12.33 -0.23 -2.63
C CYS A 28 -12.04 -1.69 -2.30
N LEU A 29 -12.86 -2.31 -1.46
CA LEU A 29 -12.83 -3.74 -1.15
C LEU A 29 -14.24 -4.32 -1.10
N PRO A 30 -14.42 -5.62 -1.39
CA PRO A 30 -13.40 -6.61 -1.81
C PRO A 30 -13.02 -6.50 -3.29
N ARG A 31 -13.65 -5.61 -4.04
CA ARG A 31 -13.44 -5.35 -5.46
C ARG A 31 -13.39 -3.83 -5.69
N PHE A 32 -12.93 -3.40 -6.87
CA PHE A 32 -12.82 -1.96 -7.20
C PHE A 32 -14.17 -1.23 -7.33
N ASP A 33 -15.30 -1.96 -7.38
CA ASP A 33 -16.67 -1.44 -7.34
C ASP A 33 -17.35 -1.60 -5.95
N GLY A 34 -16.58 -2.00 -4.92
CA GLY A 34 -17.02 -2.14 -3.54
C GLY A 34 -17.01 -0.83 -2.75
N ASP A 35 -17.28 -0.93 -1.44
CA ASP A 35 -17.19 0.22 -0.53
C ASP A 35 -15.74 0.67 -0.37
N PRO A 36 -15.44 1.97 -0.54
CA PRO A 36 -14.07 2.46 -0.37
C PRO A 36 -13.65 2.43 1.10
N VAL A 37 -12.66 1.60 1.41
CA VAL A 37 -12.00 1.53 2.73
C VAL A 37 -11.02 2.68 2.95
N PHE A 38 -10.41 3.18 1.87
CA PHE A 38 -9.69 4.44 1.83
C PHE A 38 -10.41 5.35 0.83
N CYS A 39 -10.85 6.51 1.27
CA CYS A 39 -11.68 7.45 0.51
C CYS A 39 -11.33 8.91 0.79
N SER A 40 -10.11 9.19 1.26
CA SER A 40 -9.68 10.54 1.61
C SER A 40 -9.70 11.50 0.41
N LEU A 41 -9.68 10.97 -0.81
CA LEU A 41 -9.84 11.75 -2.04
C LEU A 41 -11.16 12.55 -2.06
N LEU A 42 -12.20 12.09 -1.35
CA LEU A 42 -13.49 12.78 -1.22
C LEU A 42 -13.53 13.78 -0.07
N ASN A 43 -12.55 13.78 0.84
CA ASN A 43 -12.60 14.50 2.11
C ASN A 43 -11.78 15.80 2.14
N GLY A 44 -11.45 16.36 0.95
CA GLY A 44 -10.69 17.62 0.84
C GLY A 44 -9.19 17.46 1.00
N GLU A 45 -8.49 18.57 1.26
CA GLU A 45 -7.02 18.62 1.23
C GLU A 45 -6.34 18.03 2.48
N ASN A 46 -7.00 18.10 3.63
CA ASN A 46 -6.47 17.63 4.91
C ASN A 46 -7.39 16.61 5.57
N PRO A 47 -7.54 15.42 5.02
CA PRO A 47 -8.44 14.42 5.57
C PRO A 47 -7.93 13.91 6.94
N GLU A 48 -8.83 13.75 7.91
CA GLU A 48 -8.51 13.14 9.20
C GLU A 48 -8.49 11.60 9.15
N ALA A 49 -9.19 11.00 8.19
CA ALA A 49 -9.31 9.55 8.01
C ALA A 49 -9.59 9.20 6.54
N GLY A 50 -9.73 7.91 6.23
CA GLY A 50 -9.94 7.40 4.89
C GLY A 50 -8.63 7.25 4.12
N PHE A 51 -7.50 6.97 4.79
CA PHE A 51 -6.21 6.79 4.16
C PHE A 51 -5.32 5.78 4.90
N ALA A 52 -4.26 5.33 4.19
CA ALA A 52 -3.12 4.66 4.77
C ALA A 52 -1.83 5.38 4.34
N ASP A 53 -1.04 5.83 5.29
CA ASP A 53 0.10 6.68 5.00
C ASP A 53 1.35 6.29 5.81
N VAL A 54 2.52 6.65 5.25
CA VAL A 54 3.83 6.58 5.86
C VAL A 54 4.35 8.00 5.93
N GLU A 55 4.20 8.63 7.08
CA GLU A 55 4.67 10.00 7.30
C GLU A 55 6.14 9.98 7.68
N LEU A 56 7.01 10.53 6.84
CA LEU A 56 8.41 10.79 7.16
C LEU A 56 8.52 12.12 7.90
N GLU A 57 9.14 12.14 9.08
CA GLU A 57 9.39 13.38 9.81
C GLU A 57 10.29 14.32 9.01
N ASN A 58 9.95 15.61 9.02
CA ASN A 58 10.68 16.65 8.27
C ASN A 58 10.83 16.35 6.79
N LEU A 59 9.83 15.75 6.18
CA LEU A 59 9.78 15.46 4.74
C LEU A 59 10.16 16.71 3.92
N ALA A 60 11.18 16.59 3.06
CA ALA A 60 11.67 17.65 2.19
C ALA A 60 11.34 17.39 0.72
N ASP A 61 11.49 16.14 0.25
CA ASP A 61 11.27 15.78 -1.15
C ASP A 61 10.65 14.40 -1.30
N THR A 62 9.90 14.22 -2.39
CA THR A 62 9.35 12.92 -2.80
C THR A 62 9.47 12.74 -4.30
N GLN A 63 9.87 11.54 -4.71
CA GLN A 63 9.92 11.12 -6.10
C GLN A 63 9.11 9.83 -6.26
N GLN A 64 8.34 9.75 -7.34
CA GLN A 64 7.47 8.59 -7.58
C GLN A 64 7.59 8.12 -9.03
N ALA A 65 7.81 6.83 -9.21
CA ALA A 65 7.91 6.18 -10.52
C ALA A 65 7.44 4.72 -10.46
N TYR A 66 7.00 4.19 -11.59
CA TYR A 66 6.76 2.76 -11.70
C TYR A 66 8.07 1.99 -11.87
N LEU A 67 8.14 0.81 -11.27
CA LEU A 67 9.29 -0.10 -11.41
C LEU A 67 9.26 -0.76 -12.80
N GLY A 68 10.10 -0.28 -13.72
CA GLY A 68 10.10 -0.74 -15.11
C GLY A 68 8.69 -0.65 -15.73
N ASN A 69 8.39 -1.57 -16.64
CA ASN A 69 7.07 -1.68 -17.27
C ASN A 69 6.13 -2.56 -16.42
N SER A 70 5.90 -2.18 -15.16
CA SER A 70 5.06 -2.93 -14.23
C SER A 70 4.02 -2.04 -13.56
N ALA A 71 3.04 -2.65 -12.88
CA ALA A 71 2.09 -1.96 -12.01
C ALA A 71 2.58 -1.91 -10.54
N ILE A 72 3.89 -1.84 -10.33
CA ILE A 72 4.54 -1.66 -9.03
C ILE A 72 4.98 -0.21 -8.93
N LEU A 73 4.42 0.53 -7.99
CA LEU A 73 4.73 1.93 -7.77
C LEU A 73 5.79 2.07 -6.69
N VAL A 74 6.81 2.88 -6.95
CA VAL A 74 7.89 3.18 -6.02
C VAL A 74 7.84 4.66 -5.68
N THR A 75 7.74 4.97 -4.39
CA THR A 75 7.85 6.33 -3.86
C THR A 75 9.11 6.41 -3.00
N THR A 76 10.03 7.31 -3.34
CA THR A 76 11.18 7.64 -2.52
C THR A 76 10.90 8.94 -1.78
N ALA A 77 11.08 8.95 -0.47
CA ALA A 77 10.89 10.13 0.37
C ALA A 77 12.21 10.46 1.08
N THR A 78 12.57 11.74 1.12
CA THR A 78 13.80 12.24 1.74
C THR A 78 13.46 13.35 2.72
N ASP A 79 14.02 13.29 3.92
CA ASP A 79 13.88 14.33 4.93
C ASP A 79 14.85 15.51 4.71
N SER A 80 14.67 16.57 5.46
CA SER A 80 15.52 17.78 5.38
C SER A 80 16.98 17.56 5.84
N LYS A 81 17.30 16.39 6.41
CA LYS A 81 18.64 16.02 6.85
C LYS A 81 19.34 15.01 5.94
N GLY A 82 18.64 14.57 4.86
CA GLY A 82 19.13 13.61 3.88
C GLY A 82 18.89 12.14 4.24
N ALA A 83 18.18 11.84 5.34
CA ALA A 83 17.72 10.48 5.57
C ALA A 83 16.56 10.16 4.61
N SER A 84 16.57 8.97 4.03
CA SER A 84 15.61 8.61 3.00
C SER A 84 15.08 7.19 3.13
N LEU A 85 13.88 6.99 2.62
CA LEU A 85 13.21 5.71 2.56
C LEU A 85 12.56 5.47 1.19
N ARG A 86 12.27 4.22 0.92
CA ARG A 86 11.51 3.77 -0.25
C ARG A 86 10.24 3.07 0.19
N ILE A 87 9.12 3.43 -0.43
CA ILE A 87 7.84 2.74 -0.31
C ILE A 87 7.61 2.05 -1.66
N THR A 88 7.39 0.75 -1.65
CA THR A 88 7.04 -0.04 -2.82
C THR A 88 5.62 -0.57 -2.65
N ASP A 89 4.72 -0.15 -3.53
CA ASP A 89 3.30 -0.47 -3.49
C ASP A 89 2.90 -1.31 -4.70
N PHE A 90 2.17 -2.39 -4.48
CA PHE A 90 1.65 -3.22 -5.55
C PHE A 90 0.44 -4.07 -5.11
N CYS A 91 -0.33 -4.54 -6.09
CA CYS A 91 -1.34 -5.57 -5.90
C CYS A 91 -0.80 -6.87 -6.51
N PRO A 92 -0.67 -7.97 -5.75
CA PRO A 92 -0.11 -9.22 -6.25
C PRO A 92 -0.87 -9.74 -7.46
N ARG A 93 -0.12 -10.10 -8.53
CA ARG A 93 -0.64 -10.72 -9.74
C ARG A 93 0.45 -11.57 -10.40
N PHE A 94 0.22 -12.89 -10.45
CA PHE A 94 1.18 -13.81 -11.06
C PHE A 94 0.54 -15.16 -11.38
N LYS A 95 1.21 -15.96 -12.21
CA LYS A 95 0.78 -17.33 -12.51
C LYS A 95 1.09 -18.28 -11.35
N GLN A 96 0.10 -19.06 -10.94
CA GLN A 96 0.24 -20.11 -9.94
C GLN A 96 -0.68 -21.30 -10.28
N PHE A 97 -0.12 -22.50 -10.45
CA PHE A 97 -0.86 -23.71 -10.82
C PHE A 97 -1.79 -23.51 -12.03
N ASP A 98 -1.26 -22.98 -13.13
CA ASP A 98 -1.96 -22.64 -14.37
C ASP A 98 -3.14 -21.65 -14.23
N ARG A 99 -3.19 -20.94 -13.11
CA ARG A 99 -4.17 -19.88 -12.84
C ARG A 99 -3.48 -18.56 -12.55
N ILE A 100 -4.19 -17.48 -12.76
CA ILE A 100 -3.71 -16.16 -12.32
C ILE A 100 -4.11 -15.95 -10.86
N TYR A 101 -3.11 -15.94 -9.98
CA TYR A 101 -3.28 -15.52 -8.59
C TYR A 101 -3.38 -13.99 -8.55
N ARG A 102 -4.51 -13.47 -8.07
CA ARG A 102 -4.82 -12.04 -7.98
C ARG A 102 -5.75 -11.79 -6.80
N PRO A 103 -5.24 -11.81 -5.58
CA PRO A 103 -6.05 -11.63 -4.38
C PRO A 103 -6.55 -10.19 -4.26
N SER A 104 -7.63 -9.99 -3.47
CA SER A 104 -8.14 -8.67 -3.11
C SER A 104 -7.20 -8.00 -2.08
N MET A 105 -5.96 -7.70 -2.50
CA MET A 105 -4.86 -7.36 -1.59
C MET A 105 -4.02 -6.23 -2.17
N VAL A 106 -3.61 -5.31 -1.29
CA VAL A 106 -2.56 -4.32 -1.54
C VAL A 106 -1.38 -4.62 -0.61
N VAL A 107 -0.19 -4.64 -1.16
CA VAL A 107 1.06 -4.84 -0.43
C VAL A 107 1.88 -3.57 -0.48
N ARG A 108 2.38 -3.15 0.68
CA ARG A 108 3.29 -2.02 0.86
C ARG A 108 4.53 -2.49 1.58
N ARG A 109 5.70 -2.26 0.98
CA ARG A 109 7.00 -2.50 1.57
C ARG A 109 7.71 -1.18 1.77
N ILE A 110 8.26 -0.95 2.97
CA ILE A 110 8.93 0.27 3.38
C ILE A 110 10.37 -0.08 3.74
N GLU A 111 11.35 0.56 3.14
CA GLU A 111 12.77 0.25 3.33
C GLU A 111 13.56 1.54 3.58
N PRO A 112 14.45 1.58 4.58
CA PRO A 112 15.40 2.67 4.71
C PRO A 112 16.41 2.60 3.54
N LEU A 113 16.74 3.74 2.92
CA LEU A 113 17.73 3.85 1.86
C LEU A 113 19.02 4.50 2.38
N SER A 114 18.91 5.58 3.12
CA SER A 114 20.03 6.30 3.71
C SER A 114 19.68 6.89 5.06
N GLY A 115 20.69 7.01 5.92
CA GLY A 115 20.52 7.56 7.26
C GLY A 115 19.59 6.71 8.13
N LEU A 116 18.91 7.38 9.07
CA LEU A 116 17.94 6.77 9.97
C LEU A 116 16.62 7.54 9.88
N PRO A 117 15.77 7.26 8.87
CA PRO A 117 14.50 7.96 8.71
C PRO A 117 13.57 7.67 9.90
N VAL A 118 12.93 8.70 10.43
CA VAL A 118 11.93 8.60 11.49
C VAL A 118 10.56 8.68 10.84
N ILE A 119 9.74 7.64 11.03
CA ILE A 119 8.45 7.51 10.38
C ILE A 119 7.32 7.37 11.39
N ARG A 120 6.12 7.70 10.93
CA ARG A 120 4.86 7.40 11.60
C ARG A 120 3.93 6.68 10.63
N LEU A 121 3.34 5.57 11.05
CA LEU A 121 2.37 4.82 10.26
C LEU A 121 0.97 5.19 10.71
N ARG A 122 0.14 5.70 9.78
CA ARG A 122 -1.24 6.10 10.06
C ARG A 122 -2.18 5.31 9.15
N ILE A 123 -2.94 4.40 9.75
CA ILE A 123 -3.87 3.54 9.03
C ILE A 123 -5.27 3.83 9.55
N ARG A 124 -6.01 4.63 8.81
CA ARG A 124 -7.30 5.18 9.22
C ARG A 124 -8.41 4.87 8.20
N PRO A 125 -8.78 3.59 8.02
CA PRO A 125 -9.84 3.23 7.09
C PRO A 125 -11.20 3.76 7.55
N LEU A 126 -12.10 3.90 6.58
CA LEU A 126 -13.50 4.24 6.79
C LEU A 126 -14.39 3.19 6.10
N SER A 127 -15.68 3.28 6.32
CA SER A 127 -16.71 2.43 5.68
C SER A 127 -17.93 3.26 5.30
N HIS A 128 -18.82 2.65 4.51
CA HIS A 128 -20.06 3.30 4.05
C HIS A 128 -19.77 4.65 3.36
N TYR A 129 -18.82 4.62 2.41
CA TYR A 129 -18.38 5.82 1.68
C TYR A 129 -17.90 6.95 2.59
N GLY A 130 -17.09 6.60 3.59
CA GLY A 130 -16.45 7.56 4.50
C GLY A 130 -17.29 8.00 5.70
N ARG A 131 -18.48 7.42 5.91
CA ARG A 131 -19.43 7.87 6.97
C ARG A 131 -19.11 7.29 8.34
N HIS A 132 -18.49 6.10 8.40
CA HIS A 132 -18.28 5.40 9.66
C HIS A 132 -16.84 4.94 9.84
N ARG A 133 -16.38 4.94 11.08
CA ARG A 133 -15.12 4.30 11.46
C ARG A 133 -15.39 2.83 11.78
N PRO A 134 -14.65 1.88 11.16
CA PRO A 134 -14.81 0.46 11.48
C PRO A 134 -14.36 0.17 12.92
N GLN A 135 -14.92 -0.89 13.50
CA GLN A 135 -14.41 -1.44 14.75
C GLN A 135 -13.02 -2.04 14.54
N ARG A 136 -12.12 -1.83 15.50
CA ARG A 136 -10.75 -2.31 15.42
C ARG A 136 -10.51 -3.42 16.45
N THR A 137 -9.92 -4.54 16.00
CA THR A 137 -9.38 -5.60 16.87
C THR A 137 -7.93 -5.85 16.53
N VAL A 138 -7.10 -6.11 17.54
CA VAL A 138 -5.65 -6.26 17.40
C VAL A 138 -5.25 -7.68 17.76
N GLY A 139 -4.47 -8.31 16.90
CA GLY A 139 -3.85 -9.63 17.12
C GLY A 139 -2.36 -9.52 17.41
N SER A 140 -1.60 -10.58 17.16
CA SER A 140 -0.14 -10.61 17.39
C SER A 140 0.67 -9.91 16.28
N ASN A 141 0.18 -9.97 15.02
CA ASN A 141 0.84 -9.42 13.84
C ASN A 141 -0.14 -8.80 12.86
N HIS A 142 -1.34 -8.44 13.33
CA HIS A 142 -2.38 -7.89 12.46
C HIS A 142 -3.37 -7.02 13.23
N ILE A 143 -4.00 -6.12 12.50
CA ILE A 143 -5.15 -5.33 12.93
C ILE A 143 -6.31 -5.65 11.99
N ARG A 144 -7.49 -5.94 12.53
CA ARG A 144 -8.72 -6.12 11.77
C ARG A 144 -9.59 -4.88 11.94
N PHE A 145 -10.10 -4.39 10.83
CA PHE A 145 -11.09 -3.30 10.78
C PHE A 145 -12.41 -3.89 10.28
N VAL A 146 -13.41 -3.93 11.14
CA VAL A 146 -14.69 -4.60 10.89
C VAL A 146 -15.81 -3.58 10.74
N ALA A 147 -16.52 -3.64 9.62
CA ALA A 147 -17.67 -2.79 9.31
C ALA A 147 -18.77 -3.64 8.63
N GLY A 148 -19.71 -4.16 9.42
CA GLY A 148 -20.70 -5.10 8.94
C GLY A 148 -20.05 -6.38 8.39
N GLU A 149 -20.34 -6.72 7.13
CA GLU A 149 -19.75 -7.88 6.46
C GLU A 149 -18.34 -7.62 5.93
N LEU A 150 -17.93 -6.36 5.81
CA LEU A 150 -16.60 -5.99 5.34
C LEU A 150 -15.58 -6.14 6.47
N VAL A 151 -14.55 -6.94 6.24
CA VAL A 151 -13.37 -7.04 7.10
C VAL A 151 -12.13 -6.69 6.27
N LEU A 152 -11.48 -5.58 6.63
CA LEU A 152 -10.14 -5.27 6.17
C LEU A 152 -9.15 -5.76 7.24
N ARG A 153 -8.23 -6.66 6.85
CA ARG A 153 -7.10 -7.06 7.68
C ARG A 153 -5.83 -6.39 7.20
N LEU A 154 -5.16 -5.72 8.13
CA LEU A 154 -3.77 -5.29 7.98
C LEU A 154 -2.90 -6.33 8.66
N THR A 155 -2.12 -7.09 7.88
CA THR A 155 -1.07 -7.98 8.39
C THR A 155 0.28 -7.30 8.24
N THR A 156 1.12 -7.27 9.30
CA THR A 156 2.36 -6.51 9.31
C THR A 156 3.40 -7.11 10.24
N ASP A 157 4.68 -6.85 9.94
CA ASP A 157 5.83 -7.07 10.81
C ASP A 157 6.27 -5.80 11.57
N ALA A 158 5.58 -4.68 11.36
CA ALA A 158 5.78 -3.48 12.16
C ALA A 158 5.24 -3.68 13.60
N PRO A 159 5.87 -3.07 14.61
CA PRO A 159 5.35 -3.13 15.99
C PRO A 159 3.95 -2.50 16.08
N LEU A 160 2.96 -3.32 16.46
CA LEU A 160 1.57 -2.89 16.48
C LEU A 160 1.30 -1.72 17.43
N SER A 161 2.05 -1.63 18.53
CA SER A 161 1.94 -0.51 19.48
C SER A 161 2.21 0.84 18.83
N TYR A 162 3.13 0.92 17.88
CA TYR A 162 3.40 2.16 17.13
C TYR A 162 2.29 2.50 16.13
N LEU A 163 1.68 1.47 15.52
CA LEU A 163 0.50 1.68 14.67
C LEU A 163 -0.73 2.12 15.47
N GLU A 164 -0.93 1.55 16.66
CA GLU A 164 -2.08 1.87 17.51
C GLU A 164 -2.02 3.29 18.09
N SER A 165 -0.83 3.69 18.53
CA SER A 165 -0.57 5.03 19.09
C SER A 165 -0.21 6.07 18.03
N GLU A 166 0.01 5.63 16.78
CA GLU A 166 0.54 6.46 15.69
C GLU A 166 1.82 7.21 16.12
N SER A 167 2.65 6.56 16.94
CA SER A 167 3.91 7.14 17.44
C SER A 167 4.99 7.10 16.37
N ALA A 168 5.84 8.13 16.35
CA ALA A 168 7.01 8.15 15.50
C ALA A 168 8.09 7.17 16.02
N PHE A 169 8.78 6.50 15.08
CA PHE A 169 9.87 5.60 15.39
C PHE A 169 10.91 5.57 14.25
N ALA A 170 12.14 5.21 14.61
CA ALA A 170 13.20 5.08 13.63
C ALA A 170 13.05 3.81 12.79
N LEU A 171 13.12 3.95 11.47
CA LEU A 171 13.07 2.83 10.53
C LEU A 171 14.48 2.22 10.40
N THR A 172 14.74 1.16 11.15
CA THR A 172 16.05 0.48 11.19
C THR A 172 16.18 -0.66 10.17
N GLY A 173 15.10 -1.08 9.57
CA GLY A 173 15.05 -2.17 8.58
C GLY A 173 13.74 -2.18 7.79
N PRO A 174 13.61 -3.07 6.82
CA PRO A 174 12.39 -3.19 6.02
C PRO A 174 11.17 -3.53 6.89
N LEU A 175 10.04 -2.88 6.60
CA LEU A 175 8.72 -3.18 7.17
C LEU A 175 7.73 -3.49 6.05
N ASN A 176 6.75 -4.34 6.35
CA ASN A 176 5.77 -4.79 5.39
C ASN A 176 4.35 -4.61 5.94
N LEU A 177 3.48 -4.07 5.10
CA LEU A 177 2.05 -3.89 5.37
C LEU A 177 1.26 -4.61 4.26
N ILE A 178 0.36 -5.50 4.63
CA ILE A 178 -0.51 -6.22 3.70
C ILE A 178 -1.95 -5.89 4.07
N PHE A 179 -2.64 -5.18 3.18
CA PHE A 179 -4.06 -4.84 3.30
C PHE A 179 -4.87 -5.82 2.46
N GLY A 180 -5.72 -6.62 3.06
CA GLY A 180 -6.46 -7.64 2.33
C GLY A 180 -7.57 -8.29 3.13
N PRO A 181 -8.08 -9.46 2.68
CA PRO A 181 -9.08 -10.24 3.40
C PRO A 181 -8.54 -10.78 4.72
N ASP A 182 -9.46 -11.25 5.58
CA ASP A 182 -9.10 -11.82 6.88
C ASP A 182 -8.57 -13.25 6.74
N GLU A 183 -7.42 -13.38 6.10
CA GLU A 183 -6.73 -14.65 5.85
C GLU A 183 -5.34 -14.65 6.47
N THR A 184 -4.85 -15.85 6.81
CA THR A 184 -3.48 -16.03 7.29
C THR A 184 -2.51 -16.23 6.14
N LEU A 185 -1.28 -15.76 6.30
CA LEU A 185 -0.24 -15.97 5.31
C LEU A 185 0.39 -17.37 5.49
N PRO A 186 0.77 -18.05 4.38
CA PRO A 186 1.37 -19.38 4.44
C PRO A 186 2.83 -19.39 4.93
N ALA A 187 3.49 -18.24 4.93
CA ALA A 187 4.90 -18.07 5.30
C ALA A 187 5.11 -16.79 6.12
N SER A 188 6.36 -16.48 6.50
CA SER A 188 6.68 -15.23 7.17
C SER A 188 6.35 -14.02 6.29
N ILE A 189 5.96 -12.92 6.91
CA ILE A 189 5.56 -11.70 6.21
C ILE A 189 6.66 -11.21 5.25
N PRO A 190 7.94 -11.08 5.67
CA PRO A 190 8.99 -10.60 4.78
C PRO A 190 9.24 -11.54 3.57
N HIS A 191 9.13 -12.85 3.77
CA HIS A 191 9.29 -13.82 2.69
C HIS A 191 8.13 -13.70 1.69
N THR A 192 6.89 -13.68 2.18
CA THR A 192 5.68 -13.56 1.35
C THR A 192 5.71 -12.29 0.51
N VAL A 193 6.07 -11.15 1.11
CA VAL A 193 6.10 -9.86 0.40
C VAL A 193 7.16 -9.85 -0.69
N ARG A 194 8.36 -10.41 -0.45
CA ARG A 194 9.41 -10.51 -1.48
C ARG A 194 8.99 -11.41 -2.63
N ASP A 195 8.51 -12.62 -2.33
CA ASP A 195 8.02 -13.57 -3.35
C ASP A 195 6.89 -12.94 -4.19
N PHE A 196 5.93 -12.28 -3.55
CA PHE A 196 4.84 -11.62 -4.25
C PHE A 196 5.31 -10.47 -5.13
N GLN A 197 6.27 -9.67 -4.66
CA GLN A 197 6.84 -8.56 -5.42
C GLN A 197 7.59 -9.07 -6.66
N GLU A 198 8.48 -10.04 -6.51
CA GLU A 198 9.28 -10.62 -7.59
C GLU A 198 8.37 -11.25 -8.66
N ARG A 199 7.45 -12.12 -8.27
CA ARG A 199 6.51 -12.80 -9.17
C ARG A 199 5.54 -11.82 -9.85
N THR A 200 5.12 -10.76 -9.17
CA THR A 200 4.27 -9.71 -9.75
C THR A 200 5.07 -8.90 -10.77
N PHE A 201 6.32 -8.58 -10.49
CA PHE A 201 7.20 -7.88 -11.42
C PHE A 201 7.40 -8.71 -12.69
N ASP A 202 7.80 -9.97 -12.55
CA ASP A 202 8.02 -10.89 -13.67
C ASP A 202 6.75 -11.07 -14.52
N TYR A 203 5.58 -11.16 -13.87
CA TYR A 203 4.30 -11.21 -14.58
C TYR A 203 4.09 -9.99 -15.49
N TRP A 204 4.32 -8.79 -14.97
CA TRP A 204 4.12 -7.56 -15.74
C TRP A 204 5.15 -7.41 -16.86
N ILE A 205 6.40 -7.77 -16.61
CA ILE A 205 7.44 -7.77 -17.65
C ILE A 205 7.12 -8.77 -18.77
N GLU A 206 6.65 -9.98 -18.42
CA GLU A 206 6.19 -10.95 -19.42
C GLU A 206 4.99 -10.40 -20.21
N TRP A 207 3.99 -9.86 -19.50
CA TRP A 207 2.78 -9.35 -20.13
C TRP A 207 3.06 -8.19 -21.09
N THR A 208 3.94 -7.26 -20.73
CA THR A 208 4.28 -6.11 -21.59
C THR A 208 5.10 -6.48 -22.81
N ARG A 209 5.86 -7.59 -22.76
CA ARG A 209 6.59 -8.10 -23.94
C ARG A 209 5.67 -8.52 -25.07
N TYR A 210 4.43 -8.90 -24.79
CA TYR A 210 3.45 -9.26 -25.80
C TYR A 210 2.70 -8.05 -26.37
N LEU A 211 2.86 -6.88 -25.78
CA LEU A 211 2.32 -5.64 -26.34
C LEU A 211 3.25 -5.13 -27.42
N SER A 212 3.13 -5.68 -28.63
CA SER A 212 3.82 -5.11 -29.81
C SER A 212 3.20 -3.75 -30.09
N VAL A 213 3.89 -2.66 -29.75
CA VAL A 213 3.54 -1.34 -30.22
C VAL A 213 4.21 -1.17 -31.59
N PRO A 214 3.46 -1.18 -32.70
CA PRO A 214 4.06 -1.19 -34.05
C PRO A 214 4.57 0.19 -34.48
N PHE A 215 4.58 1.19 -33.61
CA PHE A 215 4.96 2.56 -33.91
C PHE A 215 6.08 3.05 -32.98
N GLU A 216 7.14 3.57 -33.55
CA GLU A 216 8.07 4.44 -32.85
C GLU A 216 7.42 5.83 -32.74
N TRP A 217 7.36 6.39 -31.53
CA TRP A 217 6.87 7.74 -31.26
C TRP A 217 8.04 8.71 -31.18
#